data_40eb1666a455e45cecd1e41617b6f7ad
#
_entry.id   40eb1666a455e45cecd1e41617b6f7ad
#
_cell.length_a   1.000
_cell.length_b   1.000
_cell.length_c   1.000
_cell.angle_alpha   90.00
_cell.angle_beta   90.00
_cell.angle_gamma   90.00
#
_symmetry.space_group_name_H-M   'P 1'
#
loop_
_entity.id
_entity.type
_entity.pdbx_description
1 polymer ?
#
loop_
_entity_poly.entity_id
_entity_poly.type
_entity_poly.pdbx_seq_one_letter_code
_entity_poly.pdbx_strand_id
1 'polypeptide(L)'
;MRKTNKKSTRVFLAVAVMSVLPALARAQQMESHIAKLTGHADTGRQLYFLYCWGCHGYRGDGNGENWLPTGSYATEPYLNIQPRNFAAATFKCRSTPTGTLPTDQDLFNAIGRGFVMTNMPSWMTLTDQQRADLVAFIKTFSPRWKNDKAGEPITVPPEPKLTVESIKHGQELFQKLECWKCHGQEGRGDGPSASTLTDSNDQPIRPYNFAVGSRFKCGSTNQDLYKIFMTGVDGTPMPSFADVVKPEEAWDLVHFLRTLQVAHKSPELALWESNKEGAEQIESRKLYGTPTGSGVKQ
;
A
#
# COMPACT_ATOMS: atom_id res chain seq x y z
N MET A 1 -48.62 -16.51 -66.72
CA MET A 1 -48.30 -15.54 -65.69
C MET A 1 -47.98 -16.26 -64.38
N ARG A 2 -46.65 -16.37 -64.05
CA ARG A 2 -46.17 -17.04 -62.83
C ARG A 2 -45.66 -15.93 -61.87
N LYS A 3 -46.35 -15.75 -60.72
CA LYS A 3 -45.93 -14.83 -59.65
C LYS A 3 -44.85 -15.53 -58.80
N THR A 4 -43.65 -14.98 -58.80
CA THR A 4 -42.55 -15.39 -57.89
C THR A 4 -42.64 -14.64 -56.59
N ASN A 5 -42.86 -15.40 -55.51
CA ASN A 5 -42.85 -14.87 -54.11
C ASN A 5 -41.40 -14.85 -53.61
N LYS A 6 -40.84 -13.64 -53.41
CA LYS A 6 -39.56 -13.43 -52.75
C LYS A 6 -39.81 -13.45 -51.22
N LYS A 7 -39.38 -14.51 -50.56
CA LYS A 7 -39.26 -14.54 -49.07
C LYS A 7 -38.00 -13.77 -48.67
N SER A 8 -38.18 -12.65 -47.98
CA SER A 8 -37.13 -11.89 -47.36
C SER A 8 -36.72 -12.54 -46.05
N THR A 9 -35.52 -13.15 -45.99
CA THR A 9 -34.94 -13.68 -44.77
C THR A 9 -34.26 -12.54 -44.02
N ARG A 10 -34.88 -12.09 -42.93
CA ARG A 10 -34.25 -11.15 -42.00
C ARG A 10 -33.28 -11.90 -41.13
N VAL A 11 -31.99 -11.70 -41.35
CA VAL A 11 -30.91 -12.15 -40.47
C VAL A 11 -30.86 -11.19 -39.26
N PHE A 12 -31.27 -11.70 -38.11
CA PHE A 12 -31.07 -10.99 -36.85
C PHE A 12 -29.61 -11.18 -36.42
N LEU A 13 -28.81 -10.12 -36.55
CA LEU A 13 -27.47 -10.07 -35.99
C LEU A 13 -27.60 -9.84 -34.48
N ALA A 14 -27.44 -10.90 -33.69
CA ALA A 14 -27.33 -10.81 -32.25
C ALA A 14 -25.97 -10.20 -31.91
N VAL A 15 -25.93 -8.91 -31.60
CA VAL A 15 -24.74 -8.26 -31.05
C VAL A 15 -24.65 -8.71 -29.58
N ALA A 16 -23.73 -9.63 -29.30
CA ALA A 16 -23.36 -9.99 -27.94
C ALA A 16 -22.63 -8.76 -27.34
N VAL A 17 -23.34 -8.01 -26.50
CA VAL A 17 -22.73 -7.00 -25.64
C VAL A 17 -21.97 -7.75 -24.56
N MET A 18 -20.68 -7.98 -24.77
CA MET A 18 -19.76 -8.36 -23.70
C MET A 18 -19.67 -7.17 -22.74
N SER A 19 -20.41 -7.24 -21.63
CA SER A 19 -20.27 -6.31 -20.52
C SER A 19 -18.90 -6.51 -19.89
N VAL A 20 -17.95 -5.63 -20.26
CA VAL A 20 -16.70 -5.47 -19.55
C VAL A 20 -17.04 -4.87 -18.18
N LEU A 21 -17.18 -5.71 -17.17
CA LEU A 21 -17.28 -5.24 -15.78
C LEU A 21 -16.00 -4.44 -15.47
N PRO A 22 -16.12 -3.21 -15.02
CA PRO A 22 -14.95 -2.38 -14.73
C PRO A 22 -14.09 -3.04 -13.65
N ALA A 23 -12.77 -2.85 -13.74
CA ALA A 23 -11.78 -3.40 -12.82
C ALA A 23 -12.05 -3.06 -11.34
N LEU A 24 -12.80 -1.98 -11.07
CA LEU A 24 -13.31 -1.58 -9.76
C LEU A 24 -14.22 -2.64 -9.10
N ALA A 25 -15.04 -3.34 -9.88
CA ALA A 25 -15.89 -4.42 -9.34
C ALA A 25 -15.07 -5.63 -8.88
N ARG A 26 -13.90 -5.88 -9.48
CA ARG A 26 -12.98 -6.94 -9.07
C ARG A 26 -12.25 -6.62 -7.76
N ALA A 27 -11.88 -5.35 -7.53
CA ALA A 27 -11.24 -4.94 -6.28
C ALA A 27 -12.22 -5.05 -5.09
N GLN A 28 -13.47 -4.63 -5.26
CA GLN A 28 -14.51 -4.78 -4.24
C GLN A 28 -14.89 -6.24 -3.98
N GLN A 29 -14.82 -7.13 -4.98
CA GLN A 29 -15.02 -8.56 -4.77
C GLN A 29 -13.89 -9.24 -3.98
N MET A 30 -12.67 -8.74 -4.02
CA MET A 30 -11.57 -9.28 -3.19
C MET A 30 -11.73 -8.93 -1.70
N GLU A 31 -12.33 -7.80 -1.36
CA GLU A 31 -12.53 -7.39 0.04
C GLU A 31 -13.58 -8.24 0.79
N SER A 32 -14.46 -8.91 0.10
CA SER A 32 -15.55 -9.69 0.73
C SER A 32 -15.21 -11.17 1.00
N HIS A 33 -14.03 -11.65 0.61
CA HIS A 33 -13.74 -13.08 0.63
C HIS A 33 -13.48 -13.63 2.03
N ILE A 34 -12.71 -12.95 2.87
CA ILE A 34 -12.37 -13.48 4.19
C ILE A 34 -13.57 -13.49 5.15
N ALA A 35 -14.52 -12.56 4.98
CA ALA A 35 -15.72 -12.52 5.82
C ALA A 35 -16.59 -13.80 5.72
N LYS A 36 -16.34 -14.62 4.70
CA LYS A 36 -17.03 -15.91 4.48
C LYS A 36 -16.22 -17.11 4.94
N LEU A 37 -14.98 -16.89 5.41
CA LEU A 37 -14.07 -17.94 5.83
C LEU A 37 -13.96 -17.96 7.35
N THR A 38 -13.99 -19.15 7.92
CA THR A 38 -13.64 -19.35 9.34
C THR A 38 -12.18 -19.79 9.41
N GLY A 39 -11.33 -18.96 10.01
CA GLY A 39 -9.93 -19.31 10.24
C GLY A 39 -9.75 -20.27 11.41
N HIS A 40 -8.95 -21.31 11.23
CA HIS A 40 -8.64 -22.32 12.22
C HIS A 40 -7.21 -22.17 12.74
N ALA A 41 -7.05 -21.71 13.97
CA ALA A 41 -5.74 -21.42 14.55
C ALA A 41 -4.80 -22.65 14.60
N ASP A 42 -5.31 -23.86 14.80
CA ASP A 42 -4.49 -25.10 14.84
C ASP A 42 -3.89 -25.40 13.45
N THR A 43 -4.68 -25.29 12.39
CA THR A 43 -4.16 -25.39 11.01
C THR A 43 -3.20 -24.27 10.69
N GLY A 44 -3.54 -23.04 11.09
CA GLY A 44 -2.69 -21.87 10.94
C GLY A 44 -1.34 -22.02 11.66
N ARG A 45 -1.33 -22.68 12.83
CA ARG A 45 -0.11 -23.00 13.55
C ARG A 45 0.82 -23.91 12.73
N GLN A 46 0.28 -24.95 12.10
CA GLN A 46 1.09 -25.83 11.25
C GLN A 46 1.70 -25.08 10.07
N LEU A 47 0.90 -24.25 9.40
CA LEU A 47 1.36 -23.42 8.28
C LEU A 47 2.41 -22.39 8.73
N TYR A 48 2.23 -21.79 9.89
CA TYR A 48 3.18 -20.83 10.45
C TYR A 48 4.55 -21.45 10.68
N PHE A 49 4.60 -22.64 11.29
CA PHE A 49 5.84 -23.38 11.52
C PHE A 49 6.44 -23.98 10.26
N LEU A 50 5.67 -24.09 9.18
CA LEU A 50 6.20 -24.52 7.89
C LEU A 50 6.82 -23.36 7.09
N TYR A 51 6.24 -22.15 7.15
CA TYR A 51 6.57 -21.07 6.22
C TYR A 51 7.02 -19.75 6.86
N CYS A 52 6.66 -19.48 8.10
CA CYS A 52 6.72 -18.13 8.66
C CYS A 52 7.72 -17.94 9.81
N TRP A 53 7.85 -18.94 10.68
CA TRP A 53 8.62 -18.84 11.95
C TRP A 53 10.09 -18.51 11.74
N GLY A 54 10.68 -18.98 10.64
CA GLY A 54 12.09 -18.74 10.33
C GLY A 54 12.45 -17.25 10.27
N CYS A 55 11.47 -16.39 9.86
CA CYS A 55 11.63 -14.94 9.87
C CYS A 55 10.92 -14.30 11.07
N HIS A 56 9.67 -14.70 11.36
CA HIS A 56 8.85 -14.06 12.39
C HIS A 56 9.10 -14.58 13.82
N GLY A 57 9.96 -15.57 13.99
CA GLY A 57 10.32 -16.14 15.28
C GLY A 57 9.31 -17.16 15.81
N TYR A 58 9.79 -18.06 16.65
CA TYR A 58 8.97 -19.10 17.27
C TYR A 58 7.82 -18.52 18.12
N ARG A 59 8.07 -17.34 18.73
CA ARG A 59 7.12 -16.60 19.59
C ARG A 59 6.38 -15.49 18.84
N GLY A 60 6.57 -15.39 17.51
CA GLY A 60 5.99 -14.30 16.72
C GLY A 60 6.55 -12.92 17.05
N ASP A 61 7.72 -12.85 17.66
CA ASP A 61 8.38 -11.64 18.15
C ASP A 61 9.22 -10.91 17.09
N GLY A 62 9.29 -11.46 15.88
CA GLY A 62 10.06 -10.90 14.78
C GLY A 62 11.55 -11.24 14.82
N ASN A 63 11.97 -12.17 15.69
CA ASN A 63 13.36 -12.58 15.90
C ASN A 63 13.58 -14.02 15.41
N GLY A 64 13.16 -14.33 14.19
CA GLY A 64 13.40 -15.64 13.59
C GLY A 64 14.85 -15.82 13.14
N GLU A 65 15.30 -17.06 13.04
CA GLU A 65 16.70 -17.41 12.71
C GLU A 65 17.10 -16.95 11.30
N ASN A 66 16.15 -16.80 10.39
CA ASN A 66 16.39 -16.32 9.03
C ASN A 66 16.45 -14.79 8.93
N TRP A 67 16.19 -14.08 10.03
CA TRP A 67 16.39 -12.64 10.10
C TRP A 67 17.68 -12.34 10.85
N LEU A 68 18.66 -11.81 10.14
CA LEU A 68 19.96 -11.46 10.72
C LEU A 68 20.04 -9.93 10.87
N PRO A 69 20.02 -9.41 12.10
CA PRO A 69 20.10 -7.96 12.34
C PRO A 69 21.44 -7.35 11.93
N THR A 70 22.47 -8.18 11.74
CA THR A 70 23.86 -7.74 11.47
C THR A 70 24.44 -8.35 10.19
N GLY A 71 23.59 -8.83 9.28
CA GLY A 71 24.06 -9.46 8.04
C GLY A 71 24.77 -8.50 7.09
N SER A 72 25.30 -9.05 6.02
CA SER A 72 26.06 -8.39 4.93
C SER A 72 25.36 -7.19 4.28
N TYR A 73 24.19 -6.82 4.74
CA TYR A 73 23.38 -5.68 4.32
C TYR A 73 23.54 -4.46 5.25
N ALA A 74 24.51 -4.46 6.16
CA ALA A 74 24.76 -3.34 7.07
C ALA A 74 25.07 -2.02 6.36
N THR A 75 25.47 -2.09 5.08
CA THR A 75 25.68 -0.92 4.21
C THR A 75 24.37 -0.38 3.62
N GLU A 76 23.28 -1.17 3.68
CA GLU A 76 21.97 -0.81 3.14
C GLU A 76 20.92 -0.90 4.26
N PRO A 77 20.82 0.13 5.11
CA PRO A 77 19.94 0.11 6.29
C PRO A 77 18.45 -0.13 5.95
N TYR A 78 18.09 -0.03 4.67
CA TYR A 78 16.72 -0.31 4.20
C TYR A 78 16.41 -1.78 4.02
N LEU A 79 17.42 -2.64 3.87
CA LEU A 79 17.23 -4.07 3.66
C LEU A 79 17.15 -4.84 4.96
N ASN A 80 17.50 -4.22 6.09
CA ASN A 80 17.43 -4.84 7.42
C ASN A 80 16.10 -4.52 8.13
N ILE A 81 14.99 -4.67 7.41
CA ILE A 81 13.66 -4.46 7.98
C ILE A 81 13.27 -5.68 8.80
N GLN A 82 13.23 -5.50 10.11
CA GLN A 82 12.80 -6.55 11.04
C GLN A 82 11.40 -7.07 10.70
N PRO A 83 11.20 -8.39 10.66
CA PRO A 83 9.88 -8.99 10.55
C PRO A 83 8.93 -8.48 11.63
N ARG A 84 7.65 -8.43 11.33
CA ARG A 84 6.66 -7.90 12.25
C ARG A 84 6.63 -8.71 13.55
N ASN A 85 6.70 -7.99 14.68
CA ASN A 85 6.46 -8.55 16.00
C ASN A 85 4.93 -8.65 16.20
N PHE A 86 4.42 -9.88 16.16
CA PHE A 86 3.00 -10.16 16.34
C PHE A 86 2.57 -10.08 17.82
N ALA A 87 3.49 -10.30 18.77
CA ALA A 87 3.20 -10.16 20.18
C ALA A 87 2.92 -8.69 20.57
N ALA A 88 3.65 -7.75 19.99
CA ALA A 88 3.39 -6.32 20.15
C ALA A 88 2.07 -5.89 19.45
N ALA A 89 1.65 -6.62 18.44
CA ALA A 89 0.45 -6.36 17.65
C ALA A 89 0.32 -4.90 17.15
N THR A 90 1.46 -4.32 16.72
CA THR A 90 1.52 -3.02 16.05
C THR A 90 1.75 -3.26 14.56
N PHE A 91 0.77 -2.93 13.73
CA PHE A 91 0.79 -3.23 12.31
C PHE A 91 0.86 -1.97 11.46
N LYS A 92 1.80 -1.95 10.49
CA LYS A 92 2.03 -0.79 9.60
C LYS A 92 0.87 -0.59 8.62
N CYS A 93 0.33 -1.67 8.06
CA CYS A 93 -0.71 -1.63 7.02
C CYS A 93 -2.04 -2.08 7.60
N ARG A 94 -2.97 -1.16 7.69
CA ARG A 94 -4.31 -1.40 8.21
C ARG A 94 -5.32 -0.43 7.60
N SER A 95 -6.58 -0.79 7.67
CA SER A 95 -7.71 0.06 7.30
C SER A 95 -8.37 0.76 8.51
N THR A 96 -7.88 0.49 9.71
CA THR A 96 -8.44 0.97 10.97
C THR A 96 -7.67 2.20 11.47
N PRO A 97 -8.24 3.04 12.36
CA PRO A 97 -7.55 4.22 12.91
C PRO A 97 -6.22 3.90 13.57
N THR A 98 -5.32 4.89 13.63
CA THR A 98 -4.02 4.76 14.29
C THR A 98 -4.13 4.23 15.70
N GLY A 99 -3.19 3.36 16.09
CA GLY A 99 -3.16 2.72 17.42
C GLY A 99 -4.13 1.55 17.61
N THR A 100 -5.07 1.32 16.70
CA THR A 100 -6.01 0.20 16.77
C THR A 100 -5.48 -1.04 16.07
N LEU A 101 -6.08 -2.21 16.35
CA LEU A 101 -5.76 -3.45 15.66
C LEU A 101 -6.26 -3.41 14.21
N PRO A 102 -5.54 -4.03 13.25
CA PRO A 102 -6.03 -4.21 11.89
C PRO A 102 -7.23 -5.16 11.85
N THR A 103 -7.97 -5.12 10.76
CA THR A 103 -8.98 -6.13 10.50
C THR A 103 -8.35 -7.46 10.06
N ASP A 104 -9.12 -8.54 10.12
CA ASP A 104 -8.70 -9.84 9.57
C ASP A 104 -8.42 -9.73 8.07
N GLN A 105 -9.17 -8.88 7.37
CA GLN A 105 -8.96 -8.59 5.95
C GLN A 105 -7.61 -7.90 5.70
N ASP A 106 -7.20 -6.96 6.55
CA ASP A 106 -5.90 -6.30 6.44
C ASP A 106 -4.75 -7.32 6.56
N LEU A 107 -4.83 -8.21 7.54
CA LEU A 107 -3.84 -9.27 7.73
C LEU A 107 -3.83 -10.27 6.58
N PHE A 108 -5.01 -10.70 6.13
CA PHE A 108 -5.17 -11.59 5.00
C PHE A 108 -4.57 -11.02 3.71
N ASN A 109 -4.84 -9.74 3.42
CA ASN A 109 -4.28 -9.03 2.28
C ASN A 109 -2.77 -8.86 2.40
N ALA A 110 -2.27 -8.57 3.61
CA ALA A 110 -0.84 -8.43 3.88
C ALA A 110 -0.08 -9.74 3.63
N ILE A 111 -0.61 -10.87 4.10
CA ILE A 111 -0.04 -12.21 3.86
C ILE A 111 -0.06 -12.51 2.35
N GLY A 112 -1.20 -12.35 1.70
CA GLY A 112 -1.34 -12.64 0.27
C GLY A 112 -0.41 -11.80 -0.59
N ARG A 113 -0.40 -10.49 -0.40
CA ARG A 113 0.40 -9.56 -1.21
C ARG A 113 1.90 -9.65 -0.93
N GLY A 114 2.31 -9.95 0.31
CA GLY A 114 3.67 -9.70 0.78
C GLY A 114 3.98 -8.21 0.87
N PHE A 115 5.24 -7.86 1.07
CA PHE A 115 5.67 -6.47 1.20
C PHE A 115 6.85 -6.17 0.29
N VAL A 116 6.64 -5.25 -0.65
CA VAL A 116 7.72 -4.76 -1.52
C VAL A 116 8.84 -4.13 -0.71
N MET A 117 10.05 -4.22 -1.20
CA MET A 117 11.27 -3.73 -0.53
C MET A 117 11.50 -4.35 0.86
N THR A 118 11.03 -5.58 1.05
CA THR A 118 11.28 -6.39 2.25
C THR A 118 11.45 -7.85 1.85
N ASN A 119 11.91 -8.68 2.79
CA ASN A 119 12.03 -10.13 2.59
C ASN A 119 10.69 -10.87 2.81
N MET A 120 9.58 -10.19 3.05
CA MET A 120 8.26 -10.81 3.17
C MET A 120 7.69 -11.11 1.78
N PRO A 121 7.71 -12.37 1.31
CA PRO A 121 7.21 -12.71 -0.02
C PRO A 121 5.68 -12.67 -0.08
N SER A 122 5.15 -12.70 -1.29
CA SER A 122 3.72 -12.94 -1.52
C SER A 122 3.38 -14.41 -1.24
N TRP A 123 2.33 -14.65 -0.48
CA TRP A 123 1.78 -15.96 -0.19
C TRP A 123 0.46 -16.23 -0.94
N MET A 124 0.32 -15.65 -2.13
CA MET A 124 -0.83 -15.94 -3.01
C MET A 124 -0.90 -17.39 -3.50
N THR A 125 0.18 -18.15 -3.34
CA THR A 125 0.23 -19.59 -3.60
C THR A 125 -0.53 -20.41 -2.55
N LEU A 126 -0.75 -19.87 -1.35
CA LEU A 126 -1.62 -20.46 -0.35
C LEU A 126 -3.09 -20.19 -0.72
N THR A 127 -3.94 -21.16 -0.44
CA THR A 127 -5.39 -20.98 -0.62
C THR A 127 -5.93 -19.89 0.31
N ASP A 128 -7.11 -19.37 0.00
CA ASP A 128 -7.76 -18.38 0.84
C ASP A 128 -8.02 -18.92 2.26
N GLN A 129 -8.42 -20.20 2.38
CA GLN A 129 -8.59 -20.84 3.67
C GLN A 129 -7.28 -20.94 4.46
N GLN A 130 -6.18 -21.32 3.82
CA GLN A 130 -4.87 -21.37 4.49
C GLN A 130 -4.41 -20.00 4.97
N ARG A 131 -4.65 -18.95 4.22
CA ARG A 131 -4.35 -17.58 4.66
C ARG A 131 -5.25 -17.12 5.81
N ALA A 132 -6.54 -17.50 5.80
CA ALA A 132 -7.46 -17.23 6.90
C ALA A 132 -7.03 -17.97 8.18
N ASP A 133 -6.58 -19.23 8.05
CA ASP A 133 -6.05 -20.02 9.17
C ASP A 133 -4.79 -19.37 9.76
N LEU A 134 -3.88 -18.87 8.91
CA LEU A 134 -2.71 -18.10 9.36
C LEU A 134 -3.11 -16.84 10.11
N VAL A 135 -4.11 -16.09 9.64
CA VAL A 135 -4.64 -14.90 10.35
C VAL A 135 -5.13 -15.30 11.72
N ALA A 136 -5.92 -16.37 11.83
CA ALA A 136 -6.42 -16.86 13.12
C ALA A 136 -5.27 -17.22 14.07
N PHE A 137 -4.22 -17.86 13.58
CA PHE A 137 -3.07 -18.22 14.42
C PHE A 137 -2.23 -17.00 14.82
N ILE A 138 -1.93 -16.08 13.91
CA ILE A 138 -1.14 -14.86 14.20
C ILE A 138 -1.79 -14.05 15.32
N LYS A 139 -3.10 -14.00 15.39
CA LYS A 139 -3.84 -13.31 16.44
C LYS A 139 -3.62 -13.92 17.82
N THR A 140 -3.23 -15.19 17.91
CA THR A 140 -2.94 -15.86 19.20
C THR A 140 -1.69 -15.36 19.89
N PHE A 141 -0.77 -14.70 19.18
CA PHE A 141 0.48 -14.19 19.75
C PHE A 141 0.30 -13.00 20.68
N SER A 142 -0.79 -12.24 20.55
CA SER A 142 -0.99 -11.05 21.37
C SER A 142 -2.31 -11.08 22.14
N PRO A 143 -2.28 -10.74 23.45
CA PRO A 143 -3.50 -10.59 24.25
C PRO A 143 -4.37 -9.42 23.79
N ARG A 144 -3.81 -8.47 23.01
CA ARG A 144 -4.58 -7.33 22.48
C ARG A 144 -5.82 -7.78 21.69
N TRP A 145 -5.75 -8.88 20.95
CA TRP A 145 -6.89 -9.41 20.19
C TRP A 145 -8.07 -9.88 21.06
N LYS A 146 -7.84 -10.10 22.37
CA LYS A 146 -8.88 -10.44 23.33
C LYS A 146 -9.34 -9.24 24.14
N ASN A 147 -8.43 -8.30 24.40
CA ASN A 147 -8.62 -7.22 25.36
C ASN A 147 -9.01 -5.91 24.68
N ASP A 148 -8.49 -5.65 23.48
CA ASP A 148 -8.76 -4.41 22.76
C ASP A 148 -10.02 -4.57 21.90
N LYS A 149 -10.82 -3.52 21.83
CA LYS A 149 -11.89 -3.44 20.83
C LYS A 149 -11.26 -3.32 19.45
N ALA A 150 -11.70 -4.16 18.53
CA ALA A 150 -11.28 -4.04 17.12
C ALA A 150 -11.61 -2.63 16.59
N GLY A 151 -10.69 -2.06 15.82
CA GLY A 151 -10.97 -0.81 15.12
C GLY A 151 -11.94 -1.05 13.98
N GLU A 152 -12.85 -0.10 13.76
CA GLU A 152 -13.68 -0.12 12.55
C GLU A 152 -12.86 0.41 11.37
N PRO A 153 -12.95 -0.21 10.18
CA PRO A 153 -12.30 0.32 9.00
C PRO A 153 -12.76 1.75 8.70
N ILE A 154 -11.83 2.62 8.34
CA ILE A 154 -12.17 3.95 7.86
C ILE A 154 -12.99 3.87 6.56
N THR A 155 -13.92 4.78 6.39
CA THR A 155 -14.64 4.94 5.12
C THR A 155 -13.72 5.64 4.13
N VAL A 156 -13.53 5.03 2.96
CA VAL A 156 -12.87 5.67 1.82
C VAL A 156 -13.94 6.20 0.87
N PRO A 157 -14.15 7.52 0.80
CA PRO A 157 -15.14 8.07 -0.12
C PRO A 157 -14.72 7.83 -1.57
N PRO A 158 -15.64 7.88 -2.54
CA PRO A 158 -15.30 7.81 -3.96
C PRO A 158 -14.24 8.87 -4.32
N GLU A 159 -13.28 8.47 -5.14
CA GLU A 159 -12.26 9.38 -5.66
C GLU A 159 -12.91 10.48 -6.50
N PRO A 160 -12.67 11.76 -6.20
CA PRO A 160 -13.18 12.87 -6.99
C PRO A 160 -12.55 12.88 -8.40
N LYS A 161 -13.15 13.66 -9.30
CA LYS A 161 -12.57 13.85 -10.62
C LYS A 161 -11.19 14.48 -10.51
N LEU A 162 -10.21 13.86 -11.15
CA LEU A 162 -8.86 14.39 -11.28
C LEU A 162 -8.85 15.69 -12.08
N THR A 163 -8.27 16.75 -11.53
CA THR A 163 -8.10 18.07 -12.17
C THR A 163 -6.71 18.64 -11.87
N VAL A 164 -6.29 19.64 -12.63
CA VAL A 164 -5.05 20.37 -12.36
C VAL A 164 -5.13 21.09 -11.00
N GLU A 165 -6.31 21.59 -10.65
CA GLU A 165 -6.56 22.28 -9.38
C GLU A 165 -6.41 21.34 -8.20
N SER A 166 -6.89 20.08 -8.30
CA SER A 166 -6.71 19.08 -7.24
C SER A 166 -5.22 18.73 -7.04
N ILE A 167 -4.45 18.65 -8.12
CA ILE A 167 -3.00 18.40 -8.04
C ILE A 167 -2.30 19.59 -7.36
N LYS A 168 -2.64 20.85 -7.75
CA LYS A 168 -2.05 22.05 -7.14
C LYS A 168 -2.38 22.15 -5.65
N HIS A 169 -3.64 21.94 -5.30
CA HIS A 169 -4.04 21.96 -3.90
C HIS A 169 -3.35 20.85 -3.10
N GLY A 170 -3.20 19.65 -3.67
CA GLY A 170 -2.40 18.58 -3.05
C GLY A 170 -0.93 18.97 -2.85
N GLN A 171 -0.33 19.71 -3.78
CA GLN A 171 1.02 20.26 -3.63
C GLN A 171 1.12 21.28 -2.50
N GLU A 172 0.14 22.18 -2.40
CA GLU A 172 0.05 23.16 -1.30
C GLU A 172 -0.09 22.45 0.06
N LEU A 173 -0.92 21.41 0.13
CA LEU A 173 -1.07 20.59 1.34
C LEU A 173 0.22 19.85 1.70
N PHE A 174 0.94 19.32 0.73
CA PHE A 174 2.24 18.67 0.96
C PHE A 174 3.25 19.63 1.61
N GLN A 175 3.24 20.90 1.21
CA GLN A 175 4.04 21.95 1.83
C GLN A 175 3.52 22.35 3.22
N LYS A 176 2.21 22.63 3.33
CA LYS A 176 1.56 23.08 4.56
C LYS A 176 1.64 22.07 5.70
N LEU A 177 1.49 20.78 5.37
CA LEU A 177 1.58 19.66 6.32
C LEU A 177 3.01 19.20 6.55
N GLU A 178 3.98 19.90 5.96
CA GLU A 178 5.41 19.66 6.12
C GLU A 178 5.89 18.25 5.71
N CYS A 179 5.16 17.60 4.81
CA CYS A 179 5.50 16.27 4.30
C CYS A 179 6.92 16.22 3.72
N TRP A 180 7.35 17.34 3.13
CA TRP A 180 8.68 17.52 2.55
C TRP A 180 9.82 17.40 3.58
N LYS A 181 9.57 17.67 4.88
CA LYS A 181 10.61 17.54 5.90
C LYS A 181 11.19 16.13 5.99
N CYS A 182 10.35 15.13 5.73
CA CYS A 182 10.76 13.74 5.67
C CYS A 182 10.92 13.27 4.22
N HIS A 183 9.93 13.52 3.37
CA HIS A 183 9.90 12.98 2.01
C HIS A 183 10.73 13.76 0.99
N GLY A 184 11.25 14.94 1.34
CA GLY A 184 11.95 15.84 0.41
C GLY A 184 10.98 16.61 -0.49
N GLN A 185 11.44 17.75 -1.04
CA GLN A 185 10.62 18.59 -1.91
C GLN A 185 10.16 17.86 -3.18
N GLU A 186 11.00 16.98 -3.70
CA GLU A 186 10.75 16.18 -4.89
C GLU A 186 10.24 14.76 -4.56
N GLY A 187 9.91 14.52 -3.29
CA GLY A 187 9.41 13.21 -2.84
C GLY A 187 10.44 12.08 -2.91
N ARG A 188 11.75 12.38 -2.82
CA ARG A 188 12.83 11.40 -2.96
C ARG A 188 13.18 10.67 -1.65
N GLY A 189 12.50 11.01 -0.54
CA GLY A 189 12.81 10.46 0.78
C GLY A 189 14.08 11.05 1.39
N ASP A 190 14.50 12.21 0.92
CA ASP A 190 15.75 12.93 1.24
C ASP A 190 15.51 14.25 1.98
N GLY A 191 14.36 14.37 2.62
CA GLY A 191 14.05 15.56 3.43
C GLY A 191 15.03 15.72 4.60
N PRO A 192 15.15 16.94 5.16
CA PRO A 192 16.12 17.25 6.21
C PRO A 192 16.01 16.34 7.45
N SER A 193 14.83 15.80 7.74
CA SER A 193 14.63 14.86 8.86
C SER A 193 14.88 13.39 8.48
N ALA A 194 15.04 13.07 7.19
CA ALA A 194 15.05 11.68 6.72
C ALA A 194 16.17 10.82 7.34
N SER A 195 17.33 11.41 7.60
CA SER A 195 18.50 10.69 8.13
C SER A 195 18.41 10.34 9.61
N THR A 196 17.50 10.96 10.36
CA THR A 196 17.37 10.80 11.82
C THR A 196 16.14 9.99 12.23
N LEU A 197 15.36 9.50 11.26
CA LEU A 197 14.13 8.77 11.56
C LEU A 197 14.43 7.35 12.04
N THR A 198 13.73 6.93 13.10
CA THR A 198 13.73 5.56 13.59
C THR A 198 12.31 5.01 13.66
N ASP A 199 12.18 3.70 13.64
CA ASP A 199 10.90 3.03 13.89
C ASP A 199 10.69 2.77 15.40
N SER A 200 9.58 2.14 15.77
CA SER A 200 9.25 1.84 17.17
C SER A 200 10.20 0.83 17.86
N ASN A 201 11.17 0.29 17.15
CA ASN A 201 12.23 -0.58 17.67
C ASN A 201 13.59 0.13 17.64
N ASP A 202 13.61 1.48 17.54
CA ASP A 202 14.81 2.32 17.41
C ASP A 202 15.70 1.96 16.20
N GLN A 203 15.12 1.27 15.20
CA GLN A 203 15.84 0.94 13.99
C GLN A 203 15.76 2.11 12.99
N PRO A 204 16.88 2.49 12.36
CA PRO A 204 16.88 3.52 11.33
C PRO A 204 15.90 3.16 10.19
N ILE A 205 15.07 4.11 9.81
CA ILE A 205 14.19 3.98 8.65
C ILE A 205 14.29 5.20 7.76
N ARG A 206 13.83 5.06 6.52
CA ARG A 206 13.73 6.19 5.62
C ARG A 206 12.33 6.35 5.06
N PRO A 207 11.95 7.61 4.76
CA PRO A 207 10.72 7.89 4.05
C PRO A 207 10.75 7.24 2.66
N TYR A 208 9.57 6.89 2.16
CA TYR A 208 9.46 6.32 0.84
C TYR A 208 9.90 7.33 -0.24
N ASN A 209 10.69 6.84 -1.20
CA ASN A 209 11.08 7.60 -2.39
C ASN A 209 10.00 7.42 -3.46
N PHE A 210 9.17 8.45 -3.67
CA PHE A 210 8.10 8.42 -4.67
C PHE A 210 8.62 8.44 -6.10
N ALA A 211 9.76 9.10 -6.34
CA ALA A 211 10.28 9.30 -7.69
C ALA A 211 10.64 8.00 -8.40
N VAL A 212 11.09 6.98 -7.68
CA VAL A 212 11.49 5.68 -8.25
C VAL A 212 10.50 4.57 -7.95
N GLY A 213 9.65 4.73 -6.94
CA GLY A 213 8.73 3.70 -6.49
C GLY A 213 7.41 3.71 -7.23
N SER A 214 6.97 2.55 -7.74
CA SER A 214 5.63 2.34 -8.29
C SER A 214 4.73 1.53 -7.38
N ARG A 215 5.33 0.85 -6.41
CA ARG A 215 4.66 -0.09 -5.53
C ARG A 215 4.89 0.31 -4.08
N PHE A 216 3.82 0.64 -3.41
CA PHE A 216 3.87 1.00 -1.99
C PHE A 216 3.67 -0.22 -1.10
N LYS A 217 4.24 -0.17 0.10
CA LYS A 217 4.21 -1.28 1.05
C LYS A 217 2.78 -1.72 1.41
N CYS A 218 1.88 -0.79 1.62
CA CYS A 218 0.52 -1.09 2.10
C CYS A 218 -0.53 -1.19 0.97
N GLY A 219 -0.11 -1.27 -0.28
CA GLY A 219 -0.95 -1.29 -1.46
C GLY A 219 -0.66 -0.09 -2.36
N SER A 220 -1.02 -0.20 -3.64
CA SER A 220 -0.56 0.75 -4.66
C SER A 220 -1.69 1.42 -5.44
N THR A 221 -2.94 1.21 -5.06
CA THR A 221 -4.09 1.94 -5.62
C THR A 221 -4.20 3.34 -5.00
N ASN A 222 -4.96 4.25 -5.61
CA ASN A 222 -5.24 5.55 -5.03
C ASN A 222 -5.96 5.42 -3.68
N GLN A 223 -6.89 4.46 -3.56
CA GLN A 223 -7.57 4.12 -2.31
C GLN A 223 -6.60 3.64 -1.22
N ASP A 224 -5.56 2.88 -1.58
CA ASP A 224 -4.55 2.45 -0.60
C ASP A 224 -3.72 3.65 -0.11
N LEU A 225 -3.35 4.57 -0.98
CA LEU A 225 -2.66 5.81 -0.60
C LEU A 225 -3.54 6.68 0.30
N TYR A 226 -4.83 6.83 -0.05
CA TYR A 226 -5.80 7.52 0.80
C TYR A 226 -5.83 6.90 2.21
N LYS A 227 -5.95 5.57 2.32
CA LYS A 227 -5.94 4.87 3.61
C LYS A 227 -4.67 5.19 4.40
N ILE A 228 -3.50 5.17 3.76
CA ILE A 228 -2.21 5.47 4.41
C ILE A 228 -2.22 6.88 5.02
N PHE A 229 -2.72 7.89 4.32
CA PHE A 229 -2.84 9.23 4.89
C PHE A 229 -3.77 9.28 6.10
N MET A 230 -4.92 8.65 5.98
CA MET A 230 -5.94 8.70 7.01
C MET A 230 -5.64 7.82 8.22
N THR A 231 -4.85 6.76 8.05
CA THR A 231 -4.53 5.84 9.16
C THR A 231 -3.10 5.97 9.67
N GLY A 232 -2.21 6.61 8.92
CA GLY A 232 -0.78 6.60 9.20
C GLY A 232 -0.14 5.22 9.00
N VAL A 233 1.12 5.09 9.40
CA VAL A 233 1.88 3.84 9.33
C VAL A 233 2.41 3.52 10.73
N ASP A 234 1.63 2.82 11.55
CA ASP A 234 1.97 2.56 12.94
C ASP A 234 3.33 1.88 13.12
N GLY A 235 4.03 2.30 14.16
CA GLY A 235 5.40 1.88 14.41
C GLY A 235 6.43 2.58 13.53
N THR A 236 6.04 3.67 12.87
CA THR A 236 6.94 4.58 12.11
C THR A 236 6.59 6.03 12.42
N PRO A 237 7.47 7.00 12.09
CA PRO A 237 7.16 8.41 12.22
C PRO A 237 6.08 8.96 11.28
N MET A 238 5.56 8.16 10.33
CA MET A 238 4.48 8.60 9.43
C MET A 238 3.14 8.62 10.20
N PRO A 239 2.62 9.80 10.57
CA PRO A 239 1.42 9.90 11.40
C PRO A 239 0.14 9.67 10.59
N SER A 240 -0.98 9.51 11.30
CA SER A 240 -2.31 9.71 10.74
C SER A 240 -2.58 11.21 10.54
N PHE A 241 -3.25 11.55 9.44
CA PHE A 241 -3.70 12.90 9.16
C PHE A 241 -5.24 13.05 9.28
N ALA A 242 -5.92 12.04 9.81
CA ALA A 242 -7.40 12.02 9.90
C ALA A 242 -7.99 13.21 10.66
N ASP A 243 -7.26 13.75 11.64
CA ASP A 243 -7.72 14.87 12.47
C ASP A 243 -7.43 16.25 11.85
N VAL A 244 -6.61 16.31 10.80
CA VAL A 244 -6.11 17.58 10.24
C VAL A 244 -6.35 17.74 8.74
N VAL A 245 -6.75 16.67 8.05
CA VAL A 245 -7.00 16.64 6.61
C VAL A 245 -8.43 16.20 6.35
N LYS A 246 -9.16 16.98 5.57
CA LYS A 246 -10.51 16.59 5.13
C LYS A 246 -10.44 15.48 4.08
N PRO A 247 -11.53 14.70 3.91
CA PRO A 247 -11.56 13.62 2.90
C PRO A 247 -11.17 14.06 1.49
N GLU A 248 -11.62 15.23 1.05
CA GLU A 248 -11.32 15.78 -0.27
C GLU A 248 -9.84 16.17 -0.38
N GLU A 249 -9.29 16.78 0.67
CA GLU A 249 -7.87 17.17 0.76
C GLU A 249 -6.96 15.94 0.73
N ALA A 250 -7.37 14.82 1.34
CA ALA A 250 -6.62 13.57 1.25
C ALA A 250 -6.55 13.03 -0.19
N TRP A 251 -7.62 13.18 -0.98
CA TRP A 251 -7.61 12.84 -2.40
C TRP A 251 -6.70 13.77 -3.21
N ASP A 252 -6.71 15.06 -2.93
CA ASP A 252 -5.81 16.02 -3.59
C ASP A 252 -4.34 15.69 -3.31
N LEU A 253 -4.00 15.29 -2.07
CA LEU A 253 -2.66 14.77 -1.73
C LEU A 253 -2.33 13.52 -2.55
N VAL A 254 -3.26 12.58 -2.73
CA VAL A 254 -3.06 11.38 -3.56
C VAL A 254 -2.77 11.78 -5.00
N HIS A 255 -3.57 12.68 -5.58
CA HIS A 255 -3.38 13.17 -6.95
C HIS A 255 -1.99 13.81 -7.11
N PHE A 256 -1.57 14.65 -6.17
CA PHE A 256 -0.24 15.25 -6.21
C PHE A 256 0.87 14.20 -6.08
N LEU A 257 0.79 13.26 -5.13
CA LEU A 257 1.82 12.23 -4.95
C LEU A 257 2.03 11.37 -6.20
N ARG A 258 0.98 11.13 -6.98
CA ARG A 258 1.10 10.43 -8.27
C ARG A 258 1.96 11.19 -9.26
N THR A 259 1.97 12.52 -9.22
CA THR A 259 2.84 13.33 -10.09
C THR A 259 4.32 13.25 -9.71
N LEU A 260 4.64 12.86 -8.48
CA LEU A 260 6.03 12.66 -8.04
C LEU A 260 6.63 11.36 -8.60
N GLN A 261 5.83 10.43 -9.07
CA GLN A 261 6.24 9.12 -9.59
C GLN A 261 6.72 9.21 -11.04
N VAL A 262 7.71 10.04 -11.31
CA VAL A 262 8.20 10.35 -12.67
C VAL A 262 8.71 9.14 -13.46
N ALA A 263 9.09 8.06 -12.79
CA ALA A 263 9.48 6.80 -13.42
C ALA A 263 8.27 6.00 -13.93
N HIS A 264 7.05 6.39 -13.58
CA HIS A 264 5.82 5.65 -13.90
C HIS A 264 4.80 6.54 -14.55
N LYS A 265 4.23 6.08 -15.65
CA LYS A 265 3.13 6.78 -16.31
C LYS A 265 1.86 6.62 -15.49
N SER A 266 1.25 7.74 -15.10
CA SER A 266 -0.06 7.77 -14.46
C SER A 266 -0.93 8.85 -15.12
N PRO A 267 -2.27 8.77 -15.01
CA PRO A 267 -3.16 9.83 -15.48
C PRO A 267 -2.85 11.18 -14.83
N GLU A 268 -2.49 11.19 -13.56
CA GLU A 268 -2.15 12.39 -12.79
C GLU A 268 -0.86 13.02 -13.32
N LEU A 269 0.18 12.21 -13.57
CA LEU A 269 1.42 12.69 -14.15
C LEU A 269 1.19 13.25 -15.55
N ALA A 270 0.44 12.55 -16.40
CA ALA A 270 0.13 13.01 -17.76
C ALA A 270 -0.66 14.32 -17.77
N LEU A 271 -1.64 14.45 -16.88
CA LEU A 271 -2.40 15.70 -16.73
C LEU A 271 -1.49 16.84 -16.25
N TRP A 272 -0.61 16.57 -15.29
CA TRP A 272 0.33 17.55 -14.76
C TRP A 272 1.35 18.00 -15.81
N GLU A 273 1.89 17.08 -16.61
CA GLU A 273 2.79 17.38 -17.74
C GLU A 273 2.11 18.26 -18.82
N SER A 274 0.80 18.15 -18.99
CA SER A 274 0.06 18.98 -19.97
C SER A 274 -0.12 20.43 -19.52
N ASN A 275 0.10 20.73 -18.23
CA ASN A 275 0.07 22.06 -17.65
C ASN A 275 1.48 22.68 -17.69
N LYS A 276 1.61 23.98 -18.00
CA LYS A 276 2.91 24.65 -18.13
C LYS A 276 3.78 24.53 -16.86
N GLU A 277 3.19 24.80 -15.71
CA GLU A 277 3.90 24.69 -14.42
C GLU A 277 4.34 23.25 -14.13
N GLY A 278 3.45 22.30 -14.39
CA GLY A 278 3.75 20.88 -14.22
C GLY A 278 4.86 20.39 -15.13
N ALA A 279 4.86 20.81 -16.41
CA ALA A 279 5.90 20.47 -17.36
C ALA A 279 7.27 20.97 -16.90
N GLU A 280 7.36 22.21 -16.42
CA GLU A 280 8.59 22.80 -15.90
C GLU A 280 9.12 22.02 -14.65
N GLN A 281 8.22 21.66 -13.72
CA GLN A 281 8.58 20.88 -12.54
C GLN A 281 9.05 19.47 -12.88
N ILE A 282 8.39 18.79 -13.82
CA ILE A 282 8.76 17.43 -14.21
C ILE A 282 10.09 17.42 -14.94
N GLU A 283 10.33 18.39 -15.83
CA GLU A 283 11.61 18.51 -16.52
C GLU A 283 12.76 18.73 -15.50
N SER A 284 12.58 19.62 -14.53
CA SER A 284 13.52 19.79 -13.41
C SER A 284 13.77 18.46 -12.69
N ARG A 285 12.73 17.70 -12.35
CA ARG A 285 12.87 16.40 -11.66
C ARG A 285 13.64 15.36 -12.49
N LYS A 286 13.45 15.36 -13.81
CA LYS A 286 14.19 14.47 -14.73
C LYS A 286 15.69 14.82 -14.80
N LEU A 287 16.02 16.14 -14.81
CA LEU A 287 17.39 16.62 -14.86
C LEU A 287 18.22 16.26 -13.61
N TYR A 288 17.61 16.26 -12.43
CA TYR A 288 18.28 15.85 -11.18
C TYR A 288 18.49 14.34 -11.06
N GLY A 289 18.10 13.57 -12.07
CA GLY A 289 18.34 12.13 -12.18
C GLY A 289 17.57 11.30 -11.16
N THR A 290 17.19 10.10 -11.55
CA THR A 290 17.00 9.03 -10.57
C THR A 290 18.31 8.89 -9.80
N PRO A 291 18.30 8.81 -8.45
CA PRO A 291 19.51 8.48 -7.73
C PRO A 291 20.03 7.16 -8.29
N THR A 292 21.07 7.22 -9.12
CA THR A 292 21.85 6.02 -9.42
C THR A 292 22.34 5.56 -8.07
N GLY A 293 21.90 4.38 -7.66
CA GLY A 293 22.32 3.78 -6.42
C GLY A 293 23.82 3.88 -6.27
N SER A 294 24.28 4.13 -5.05
CA SER A 294 25.68 4.13 -4.63
C SER A 294 26.59 5.23 -5.18
N GLY A 295 26.44 6.42 -4.66
CA GLY A 295 27.53 7.37 -4.57
C GLY A 295 28.12 7.42 -3.16
N VAL A 296 28.47 6.28 -2.57
CA VAL A 296 29.43 6.26 -1.47
C VAL A 296 30.79 6.36 -2.14
N LYS A 297 31.33 7.55 -2.23
CA LYS A 297 32.78 7.73 -2.42
C LYS A 297 33.44 7.16 -1.17
N GLN A 298 34.36 6.22 -1.40
CA GLN A 298 35.30 5.66 -0.44
C GLN A 298 36.06 6.73 0.31
#